data_580dc7345d0213b2d07fbb6d1fd389aa
#
_entry.id   580dc7345d0213b2d07fbb6d1fd389aa
#
_cell.length_a   1.000
_cell.length_b   1.000
_cell.length_c   1.000
_cell.angle_alpha   90.00
_cell.angle_beta   90.00
_cell.angle_gamma   90.00
#
_symmetry.space_group_name_H-M   'P 1'
#
loop_
_entity.id
_entity.type
_entity.pdbx_description
1 polymer ?
#
loop_
_entity_poly.entity_id
_entity_poly.type
_entity_poly.pdbx_seq_one_letter_code
_entity_poly.pdbx_strand_id
1 'polypeptide(L)'
;MIFIAEIGLNYNGNFPLCYELIRQAKYAGADIVKFQLGWRDGPDEINQLDKDKLTKLYEWADYFNIEIMFSVLNEKSFELIKSFKPKKIKIASRTLKDNFILAEKIVNLGIQTFISLGMWENKEKLPFLNNQNIQYMWCQSNYPTFNDDLKNFFLKKFQKNHIIGYSDHSIGIEMSLLAIFRGAQIIEKHFTLDKSNITIRDHSLSATPEEFRNLVNLGRDIEKKIIAGI
;
A
#
# COMPACT_ATOMS: atom_id res chain seq x y z
N MET A 1 5.28 11.77 8.50
CA MET A 1 5.43 10.74 7.43
C MET A 1 4.72 9.46 7.81
N ILE A 2 4.12 8.75 6.84
CA ILE A 2 3.40 7.46 7.03
C ILE A 2 4.12 6.37 6.23
N PHE A 3 4.42 5.24 6.88
CA PHE A 3 4.98 4.04 6.24
C PHE A 3 3.96 2.91 6.25
N ILE A 4 3.61 2.42 5.06
CA ILE A 4 2.63 1.35 4.84
C ILE A 4 3.37 0.08 4.42
N ALA A 5 3.33 -0.95 5.26
CA ALA A 5 3.82 -2.27 4.90
C ALA A 5 2.72 -3.02 4.12
N GLU A 6 2.90 -3.15 2.81
CA GLU A 6 2.01 -3.91 1.94
C GLU A 6 2.32 -5.40 2.05
N ILE A 7 1.62 -6.09 2.92
CA ILE A 7 1.69 -7.55 3.03
C ILE A 7 1.02 -8.18 1.79
N GLY A 8 -0.06 -7.53 1.30
CA GLY A 8 -0.74 -7.96 0.09
C GLY A 8 -1.23 -9.40 0.20
N LEU A 9 -0.63 -10.28 -0.60
CA LEU A 9 -0.89 -11.72 -0.66
C LEU A 9 0.30 -12.56 -0.16
N ASN A 10 1.35 -11.94 0.40
CA ASN A 10 2.61 -12.59 0.77
C ASN A 10 2.51 -13.56 1.97
N TYR A 11 1.30 -13.88 2.41
CA TYR A 11 1.05 -14.97 3.35
C TYR A 11 0.80 -16.32 2.65
N ASN A 12 0.77 -16.36 1.31
CA ASN A 12 0.81 -17.59 0.49
C ASN A 12 -0.26 -18.64 0.84
N GLY A 13 -1.48 -18.20 1.15
CA GLY A 13 -2.56 -19.08 1.63
C GLY A 13 -2.40 -19.58 3.08
N ASN A 14 -1.23 -19.36 3.69
CA ASN A 14 -0.98 -19.69 5.09
C ASN A 14 -1.48 -18.54 5.99
N PHE A 15 -2.77 -18.54 6.30
CA PHE A 15 -3.39 -17.46 7.07
C PHE A 15 -2.71 -17.20 8.44
N PRO A 16 -2.28 -18.22 9.23
CA PRO A 16 -1.53 -17.97 10.47
C PRO A 16 -0.25 -17.14 10.29
N LEU A 17 0.37 -17.16 9.11
CA LEU A 17 1.54 -16.34 8.81
C LEU A 17 1.24 -14.83 8.85
N CYS A 18 -0.01 -14.43 8.65
CA CYS A 18 -0.42 -13.03 8.77
C CYS A 18 -0.12 -12.43 10.14
N TYR A 19 -0.25 -13.22 11.22
CA TYR A 19 0.11 -12.79 12.57
C TYR A 19 1.58 -12.34 12.65
N GLU A 20 2.47 -13.18 12.13
CA GLU A 20 3.91 -12.88 12.15
C GLU A 20 4.26 -11.73 11.20
N LEU A 21 3.63 -11.65 10.04
CA LEU A 21 3.81 -10.54 9.10
C LEU A 21 3.40 -9.20 9.74
N ILE A 22 2.26 -9.15 10.43
CA ILE A 22 1.81 -7.94 11.16
C ILE A 22 2.80 -7.60 12.27
N ARG A 23 3.22 -8.60 13.07
CA ARG A 23 4.17 -8.42 14.15
C ARG A 23 5.50 -7.84 13.64
N GLN A 24 6.06 -8.43 12.60
CA GLN A 24 7.34 -7.99 12.04
C GLN A 24 7.24 -6.61 11.39
N ALA A 25 6.15 -6.32 10.69
CA ALA A 25 5.91 -4.98 10.13
C ALA A 25 5.84 -3.91 11.23
N LYS A 26 5.14 -4.19 12.35
CA LYS A 26 5.11 -3.29 13.51
C LYS A 26 6.51 -3.05 14.08
N TYR A 27 7.29 -4.11 14.32
CA TYR A 27 8.64 -3.98 14.88
C TYR A 27 9.64 -3.37 13.89
N ALA A 28 9.36 -3.43 12.59
CA ALA A 28 10.10 -2.71 11.58
C ALA A 28 9.74 -1.22 11.49
N GLY A 29 8.72 -0.76 12.25
CA GLY A 29 8.34 0.64 12.35
C GLY A 29 7.24 1.07 11.38
N ALA A 30 6.52 0.13 10.77
CA ALA A 30 5.35 0.45 9.95
C ALA A 30 4.27 1.15 10.79
N ASP A 31 3.63 2.15 10.22
CA ASP A 31 2.46 2.81 10.79
C ASP A 31 1.16 2.07 10.43
N ILE A 32 1.12 1.48 9.23
CA ILE A 32 -0.03 0.76 8.69
C ILE A 32 0.43 -0.55 8.07
N VAL A 33 -0.30 -1.64 8.32
CA VAL A 33 -0.21 -2.88 7.52
C VAL A 33 -1.36 -2.94 6.53
N LYS A 34 -1.07 -3.39 5.31
CA LYS A 34 -2.07 -3.45 4.26
C LYS A 34 -2.17 -4.85 3.66
N PHE A 35 -3.41 -5.30 3.42
CA PHE A 35 -3.75 -6.55 2.74
C PHE A 35 -4.59 -6.27 1.50
N GLN A 36 -4.76 -7.29 0.65
CA GLN A 36 -5.59 -7.24 -0.54
C GLN A 36 -6.86 -8.07 -0.34
N LEU A 37 -8.02 -7.51 -0.73
CA LEU A 37 -9.31 -8.19 -0.72
C LEU A 37 -9.87 -8.35 -2.14
N GLY A 38 -10.16 -9.60 -2.52
CA GLY A 38 -10.82 -9.89 -3.78
C GLY A 38 -9.91 -9.82 -5.00
N TRP A 39 -8.63 -10.20 -4.86
CA TRP A 39 -7.69 -10.26 -5.99
C TRP A 39 -8.19 -11.20 -7.10
N ARG A 40 -8.72 -12.35 -6.72
CA ARG A 40 -9.36 -13.32 -7.61
C ARG A 40 -10.57 -13.92 -6.92
N ASP A 41 -11.58 -14.23 -7.71
CA ASP A 41 -12.76 -14.97 -7.27
C ASP A 41 -12.68 -16.39 -7.84
N GLY A 42 -12.60 -17.38 -6.97
CA GLY A 42 -12.59 -18.78 -7.35
C GLY A 42 -12.30 -19.70 -6.17
N PRO A 43 -12.71 -20.97 -6.25
CA PRO A 43 -12.49 -21.93 -5.17
C PRO A 43 -11.00 -22.24 -4.93
N ASP A 44 -10.17 -22.02 -5.96
CA ASP A 44 -8.74 -22.30 -5.92
C ASP A 44 -7.89 -21.09 -5.45
N GLU A 45 -8.52 -19.96 -5.12
CA GLU A 45 -7.77 -18.80 -4.61
C GLU A 45 -7.36 -19.03 -3.16
N ILE A 46 -6.07 -19.26 -2.97
CA ILE A 46 -5.48 -19.60 -1.66
C ILE A 46 -5.48 -18.43 -0.67
N ASN A 47 -5.54 -17.19 -1.17
CA ASN A 47 -5.45 -15.97 -0.37
C ASN A 47 -6.83 -15.35 -0.08
N GLN A 48 -7.90 -16.12 -0.14
CA GLN A 48 -9.23 -15.61 0.21
C GLN A 48 -9.31 -15.24 1.69
N LEU A 49 -9.80 -14.02 1.93
CA LEU A 49 -10.10 -13.49 3.26
C LEU A 49 -11.63 -13.38 3.40
N ASP A 50 -12.18 -14.22 4.25
CA ASP A 50 -13.58 -14.19 4.67
C ASP A 50 -13.78 -13.32 5.93
N LYS A 51 -14.99 -13.27 6.45
CA LYS A 51 -15.33 -12.48 7.62
C LYS A 51 -14.56 -12.89 8.86
N ASP A 52 -14.37 -14.20 9.09
CA ASP A 52 -13.68 -14.70 10.29
C ASP A 52 -12.19 -14.36 10.23
N LYS A 53 -11.56 -14.54 9.07
CA LYS A 53 -10.18 -14.13 8.85
C LYS A 53 -9.99 -12.61 9.00
N LEU A 54 -10.91 -11.79 8.46
CA LEU A 54 -10.85 -10.35 8.67
C LEU A 54 -10.96 -9.98 10.14
N THR A 55 -11.87 -10.61 10.87
CA THR A 55 -11.99 -10.39 12.33
C THR A 55 -10.67 -10.66 13.02
N LYS A 56 -10.01 -11.79 12.68
CA LYS A 56 -8.70 -12.13 13.25
C LYS A 56 -7.61 -11.13 12.87
N LEU A 57 -7.58 -10.63 11.62
CA LEU A 57 -6.62 -9.62 11.20
C LEU A 57 -6.78 -8.31 11.99
N TYR A 58 -8.00 -7.87 12.25
CA TYR A 58 -8.26 -6.71 13.10
C TYR A 58 -7.84 -6.95 14.54
N GLU A 59 -8.17 -8.12 15.14
CA GLU A 59 -7.73 -8.51 16.49
C GLU A 59 -6.19 -8.48 16.61
N TRP A 60 -5.48 -9.02 15.64
CA TRP A 60 -4.01 -9.04 15.65
C TRP A 60 -3.40 -7.65 15.47
N ALA A 61 -3.99 -6.83 14.59
CA ALA A 61 -3.54 -5.45 14.41
C ALA A 61 -3.74 -4.63 15.69
N ASP A 62 -4.89 -4.77 16.34
CA ASP A 62 -5.17 -4.13 17.64
C ASP A 62 -4.20 -4.61 18.74
N TYR A 63 -3.94 -5.92 18.81
CA TYR A 63 -3.00 -6.50 19.79
C TYR A 63 -1.59 -5.91 19.64
N PHE A 64 -1.12 -5.70 18.40
CA PHE A 64 0.19 -5.08 18.14
C PHE A 64 0.14 -3.55 18.12
N ASN A 65 -1.02 -2.95 18.32
CA ASN A 65 -1.22 -1.50 18.22
C ASN A 65 -0.66 -0.94 16.91
N ILE A 66 -1.11 -1.51 15.80
CA ILE A 66 -0.81 -1.07 14.43
C ILE A 66 -2.11 -0.90 13.65
N GLU A 67 -2.17 0.12 12.81
CA GLU A 67 -3.34 0.33 11.97
C GLU A 67 -3.36 -0.69 10.81
N ILE A 68 -4.56 -1.17 10.47
CA ILE A 68 -4.77 -2.08 9.35
C ILE A 68 -5.62 -1.43 8.26
N MET A 69 -5.24 -1.66 7.01
CA MET A 69 -5.92 -1.15 5.83
C MET A 69 -6.03 -2.24 4.76
N PHE A 70 -6.99 -2.10 3.86
CA PHE A 70 -7.20 -3.05 2.77
C PHE A 70 -7.30 -2.35 1.41
N SER A 71 -6.69 -2.96 0.38
CA SER A 71 -7.04 -2.69 -1.02
C SER A 71 -8.27 -3.51 -1.38
N VAL A 72 -9.31 -2.86 -1.88
CA VAL A 72 -10.56 -3.52 -2.28
C VAL A 72 -10.61 -3.62 -3.80
N LEU A 73 -10.78 -4.84 -4.31
CA LEU A 73 -10.56 -5.15 -5.72
C LEU A 73 -11.85 -5.60 -6.45
N ASN A 74 -12.91 -5.96 -5.70
CA ASN A 74 -14.21 -6.31 -6.26
C ASN A 74 -15.38 -5.95 -5.33
N GLU A 75 -16.61 -6.03 -5.84
CA GLU A 75 -17.85 -5.67 -5.14
C GLU A 75 -18.09 -6.51 -3.89
N LYS A 76 -17.85 -7.83 -3.96
CA LYS A 76 -18.02 -8.73 -2.83
C LYS A 76 -17.13 -8.33 -1.66
N SER A 77 -15.88 -7.99 -1.95
CA SER A 77 -14.92 -7.51 -0.95
C SER A 77 -15.27 -6.12 -0.41
N PHE A 78 -15.88 -5.28 -1.23
CA PHE A 78 -16.39 -3.98 -0.80
C PHE A 78 -17.51 -4.14 0.24
N GLU A 79 -18.51 -4.97 -0.04
CA GLU A 79 -19.59 -5.22 0.92
C GLU A 79 -19.08 -5.89 2.21
N LEU A 80 -18.10 -6.78 2.09
CA LEU A 80 -17.47 -7.40 3.25
C LEU A 80 -16.76 -6.37 4.13
N ILE A 81 -15.84 -5.57 3.57
CA ILE A 81 -15.04 -4.62 4.36
C ILE A 81 -15.89 -3.49 4.95
N LYS A 82 -16.94 -3.08 4.27
CA LYS A 82 -17.88 -2.05 4.74
C LYS A 82 -18.52 -2.45 6.09
N SER A 83 -18.78 -3.75 6.31
CA SER A 83 -19.32 -4.24 7.57
C SER A 83 -18.37 -4.06 8.76
N PHE A 84 -17.08 -3.93 8.52
CA PHE A 84 -16.04 -3.67 9.54
C PHE A 84 -15.81 -2.18 9.84
N LYS A 85 -16.49 -1.27 9.14
CA LYS A 85 -16.36 0.18 9.30
C LYS A 85 -14.90 0.64 9.29
N PRO A 86 -14.14 0.38 8.22
CA PRO A 86 -12.72 0.73 8.15
C PRO A 86 -12.52 2.24 8.30
N LYS A 87 -11.43 2.65 8.95
CA LYS A 87 -11.04 4.06 9.05
C LYS A 87 -10.34 4.55 7.79
N LYS A 88 -9.61 3.67 7.13
CA LYS A 88 -8.85 3.92 5.91
C LYS A 88 -9.05 2.80 4.90
N ILE A 89 -8.97 3.15 3.62
CA ILE A 89 -9.12 2.20 2.52
C ILE A 89 -8.18 2.56 1.38
N LYS A 90 -7.76 1.57 0.60
CA LYS A 90 -6.93 1.77 -0.58
C LYS A 90 -7.69 1.43 -1.86
N ILE A 91 -7.57 2.30 -2.85
CA ILE A 91 -7.93 2.03 -4.23
C ILE A 91 -6.64 1.79 -5.02
N ALA A 92 -6.45 0.56 -5.48
CA ALA A 92 -5.31 0.20 -6.31
C ALA A 92 -5.44 0.83 -7.71
N SER A 93 -4.29 1.03 -8.39
CA SER A 93 -4.27 1.59 -9.76
C SER A 93 -5.15 0.81 -10.73
N ARG A 94 -5.16 -0.52 -10.62
CA ARG A 94 -5.98 -1.39 -11.44
C ARG A 94 -7.48 -1.20 -11.14
N THR A 95 -7.87 -1.16 -9.88
CA THR A 95 -9.28 -0.92 -9.50
C THR A 95 -9.77 0.42 -10.03
N LEU A 96 -8.95 1.46 -9.91
CA LEU A 96 -9.28 2.78 -10.44
C LEU A 96 -9.49 2.77 -11.96
N LYS A 97 -8.65 2.02 -12.70
CA LYS A 97 -8.74 1.93 -14.17
C LYS A 97 -9.88 1.03 -14.62
N ASP A 98 -9.96 -0.19 -14.07
CA ASP A 98 -10.79 -1.27 -14.62
C ASP A 98 -12.21 -1.27 -14.01
N ASN A 99 -12.40 -0.66 -12.81
CA ASN A 99 -13.68 -0.61 -12.12
C ASN A 99 -13.88 0.74 -11.41
N PHE A 100 -14.06 1.79 -12.22
CA PHE A 100 -14.24 3.15 -11.71
C PHE A 100 -15.51 3.28 -10.84
N ILE A 101 -16.56 2.50 -11.13
CA ILE A 101 -17.80 2.48 -10.34
C ILE A 101 -17.52 1.99 -8.91
N LEU A 102 -16.71 0.96 -8.75
CA LEU A 102 -16.28 0.51 -7.43
C LEU A 102 -15.44 1.57 -6.71
N ALA A 103 -14.52 2.22 -7.43
CA ALA A 103 -13.74 3.33 -6.87
C ALA A 103 -14.63 4.46 -6.35
N GLU A 104 -15.67 4.83 -7.10
CA GLU A 104 -16.65 5.84 -6.71
C GLU A 104 -17.45 5.41 -5.45
N LYS A 105 -17.91 4.17 -5.39
CA LYS A 105 -18.57 3.62 -4.19
C LYS A 105 -17.67 3.69 -2.95
N ILE A 106 -16.38 3.35 -3.10
CA ILE A 106 -15.41 3.42 -2.00
C ILE A 106 -15.24 4.86 -1.53
N VAL A 107 -15.05 5.80 -2.44
CA VAL A 107 -14.90 7.23 -2.14
C VAL A 107 -16.14 7.80 -1.43
N ASN A 108 -17.34 7.34 -1.82
CA ASN A 108 -18.61 7.75 -1.23
C ASN A 108 -18.82 7.25 0.20
N LEU A 109 -17.96 6.36 0.74
CA LEU A 109 -17.97 6.03 2.17
C LEU A 109 -17.56 7.24 3.05
N GLY A 110 -16.92 8.26 2.47
CA GLY A 110 -16.49 9.46 3.19
C GLY A 110 -15.34 9.25 4.17
N ILE A 111 -14.61 8.14 4.07
CA ILE A 111 -13.46 7.81 4.90
C ILE A 111 -12.14 8.14 4.20
N GLN A 112 -11.04 8.17 4.94
CA GLN A 112 -9.72 8.42 4.36
C GLN A 112 -9.38 7.36 3.31
N THR A 113 -9.17 7.80 2.08
CA THR A 113 -8.97 6.94 0.92
C THR A 113 -7.64 7.24 0.24
N PHE A 114 -6.79 6.22 0.11
CA PHE A 114 -5.52 6.30 -0.61
C PHE A 114 -5.75 5.80 -2.05
N ILE A 115 -5.36 6.58 -3.05
CA ILE A 115 -5.54 6.22 -4.46
C ILE A 115 -4.20 6.16 -5.17
N SER A 116 -3.82 4.99 -5.70
CA SER A 116 -2.67 4.85 -6.58
C SER A 116 -3.01 5.19 -8.01
N LEU A 117 -2.15 6.01 -8.66
CA LEU A 117 -2.39 6.60 -9.98
C LEU A 117 -1.59 5.94 -11.12
N GLY A 118 -0.92 4.80 -10.88
CA GLY A 118 0.00 4.19 -11.86
C GLY A 118 -0.62 3.81 -13.21
N MET A 119 -1.91 3.51 -13.23
CA MET A 119 -2.67 3.19 -14.45
C MET A 119 -3.68 4.29 -14.83
N TRP A 120 -3.68 5.42 -14.14
CA TRP A 120 -4.55 6.55 -14.46
C TRP A 120 -3.98 7.32 -15.66
N GLU A 121 -4.75 7.42 -16.73
CA GLU A 121 -4.28 7.98 -18.00
C GLU A 121 -4.36 9.51 -18.04
N ASN A 122 -5.42 10.07 -17.46
CA ASN A 122 -5.62 11.52 -17.45
C ASN A 122 -4.81 12.19 -16.34
N LYS A 123 -3.55 12.52 -16.64
CA LYS A 123 -2.63 13.12 -15.66
C LYS A 123 -2.92 14.61 -15.37
N GLU A 124 -3.73 15.24 -16.19
CA GLU A 124 -4.13 16.65 -16.00
C GLU A 124 -5.30 16.78 -15.03
N LYS A 125 -6.14 15.76 -14.93
CA LYS A 125 -7.33 15.76 -14.07
C LYS A 125 -7.31 14.54 -13.14
N LEU A 126 -7.01 14.78 -11.87
CA LEU A 126 -7.10 13.74 -10.86
C LEU A 126 -8.56 13.31 -10.62
N PRO A 127 -8.82 12.00 -10.40
CA PRO A 127 -10.16 11.52 -10.09
C PRO A 127 -10.57 12.03 -8.69
N PHE A 128 -11.82 12.45 -8.54
CA PHE A 128 -12.38 12.84 -7.23
C PHE A 128 -11.66 14.02 -6.53
N LEU A 129 -11.03 14.95 -7.26
CA LEU A 129 -10.14 16.00 -6.74
C LEU A 129 -10.76 16.87 -5.64
N ASN A 130 -12.08 17.05 -5.64
CA ASN A 130 -12.79 17.89 -4.66
C ASN A 130 -13.06 17.17 -3.32
N ASN A 131 -12.69 15.92 -3.17
CA ASN A 131 -12.88 15.17 -1.94
C ASN A 131 -11.64 15.25 -1.05
N GLN A 132 -11.79 15.92 0.10
CA GLN A 132 -10.68 16.16 1.06
C GLN A 132 -10.18 14.90 1.76
N ASN A 133 -10.93 13.80 1.72
CA ASN A 133 -10.53 12.53 2.33
C ASN A 133 -9.59 11.71 1.44
N ILE A 134 -9.25 12.21 0.23
CA ILE A 134 -8.42 11.48 -0.72
C ILE A 134 -6.95 11.91 -0.61
N GLN A 135 -6.09 10.91 -0.62
CA GLN A 135 -4.63 11.06 -0.71
C GLN A 135 -4.11 10.29 -1.91
N TYR A 136 -3.49 10.99 -2.86
CA TYR A 136 -2.98 10.37 -4.07
C TYR A 136 -1.55 9.89 -3.89
N MET A 137 -1.30 8.71 -4.47
CA MET A 137 0.01 8.08 -4.48
C MET A 137 0.47 7.86 -5.92
N TRP A 138 1.65 8.33 -6.24
CA TRP A 138 2.29 7.96 -7.49
C TRP A 138 2.80 6.53 -7.41
N CYS A 139 2.75 5.78 -8.49
CA CYS A 139 3.41 4.49 -8.63
C CYS A 139 3.68 4.17 -10.09
N GLN A 140 4.64 3.28 -10.32
CA GLN A 140 4.81 2.56 -11.58
C GLN A 140 4.22 1.16 -11.40
N SER A 141 3.27 0.77 -12.25
CA SER A 141 2.53 -0.49 -12.10
C SER A 141 3.21 -1.67 -12.81
N ASN A 142 4.54 -1.75 -12.74
CA ASN A 142 5.37 -2.88 -13.15
C ASN A 142 5.84 -3.66 -11.92
N TYR A 143 5.88 -4.98 -11.97
CA TYR A 143 6.20 -5.86 -10.84
C TYR A 143 7.25 -6.92 -11.21
N PRO A 144 8.55 -6.67 -10.93
CA PRO A 144 9.12 -5.47 -10.33
C PRO A 144 9.19 -4.29 -11.30
N THR A 145 9.36 -3.08 -10.75
CA THR A 145 9.76 -1.88 -11.50
C THR A 145 11.28 -1.78 -11.49
N PHE A 146 11.89 -1.68 -12.66
CA PHE A 146 13.33 -1.45 -12.79
C PHE A 146 13.67 0.04 -12.84
N ASN A 147 14.90 0.40 -12.50
CA ASN A 147 15.35 1.80 -12.47
C ASN A 147 15.20 2.49 -13.83
N ASP A 148 15.38 1.75 -14.93
CA ASP A 148 15.20 2.29 -16.28
C ASP A 148 13.75 2.68 -16.58
N ASP A 149 12.77 1.95 -16.03
CA ASP A 149 11.35 2.29 -16.13
C ASP A 149 11.02 3.62 -15.43
N LEU A 150 11.84 4.03 -14.46
CA LEU A 150 11.62 5.20 -13.61
C LEU A 150 12.31 6.47 -14.12
N LYS A 151 13.25 6.38 -15.06
CA LYS A 151 14.07 7.51 -15.54
C LYS A 151 13.24 8.72 -15.99
N ASN A 152 12.16 8.49 -16.71
CA ASN A 152 11.34 9.54 -17.30
C ASN A 152 10.02 9.80 -16.54
N PHE A 153 9.64 8.94 -15.60
CA PHE A 153 8.32 8.94 -14.98
C PHE A 153 8.33 9.28 -13.50
N PHE A 154 9.50 9.14 -12.83
CA PHE A 154 9.58 9.41 -11.40
C PHE A 154 9.41 10.91 -11.11
N LEU A 155 8.47 11.24 -10.21
CA LEU A 155 8.17 12.62 -9.87
C LEU A 155 9.40 13.37 -9.33
N LYS A 156 9.73 14.52 -9.92
CA LYS A 156 10.82 15.37 -9.45
C LYS A 156 10.53 16.00 -8.09
N LYS A 157 9.25 16.21 -7.77
CA LYS A 157 8.80 16.79 -6.50
C LYS A 157 7.38 16.27 -6.19
N PHE A 158 7.20 15.71 -4.99
CA PHE A 158 5.90 15.40 -4.41
C PHE A 158 5.23 16.65 -3.86
N GLN A 159 3.94 16.59 -3.55
CA GLN A 159 3.08 17.69 -3.09
C GLN A 159 2.74 18.74 -4.16
N LYS A 160 3.40 18.77 -5.30
CA LYS A 160 2.86 19.40 -6.49
C LYS A 160 1.71 18.55 -7.03
N ASN A 161 0.59 19.16 -7.39
CA ASN A 161 -0.58 18.48 -7.95
C ASN A 161 -1.24 17.45 -7.02
N HIS A 162 -1.23 17.69 -5.70
CA HIS A 162 -1.91 16.84 -4.71
C HIS A 162 -1.37 15.41 -4.54
N ILE A 163 -0.31 15.02 -5.23
CA ILE A 163 0.30 13.70 -5.07
C ILE A 163 1.29 13.77 -3.92
N ILE A 164 0.96 13.11 -2.81
CA ILE A 164 1.73 13.17 -1.57
C ILE A 164 2.38 11.84 -1.19
N GLY A 165 2.05 10.75 -1.89
CA GLY A 165 2.53 9.40 -1.59
C GLY A 165 3.22 8.73 -2.75
N TYR A 166 4.04 7.74 -2.43
CA TYR A 166 4.69 6.83 -3.36
C TYR A 166 4.38 5.37 -2.97
N SER A 167 3.83 4.60 -3.91
CA SER A 167 3.67 3.15 -3.79
C SER A 167 4.78 2.49 -4.62
N ASP A 168 5.75 1.90 -3.92
CA ASP A 168 7.02 1.45 -4.48
C ASP A 168 6.99 -0.03 -4.86
N HIS A 169 7.16 -0.31 -6.15
CA HIS A 169 7.29 -1.65 -6.72
C HIS A 169 8.72 -1.95 -7.23
N SER A 170 9.70 -1.12 -6.90
CA SER A 170 11.09 -1.38 -7.23
C SER A 170 11.73 -2.41 -6.28
N ILE A 171 12.86 -2.97 -6.68
CA ILE A 171 13.69 -3.81 -5.81
C ILE A 171 14.52 -2.88 -4.91
N GLY A 172 14.68 -3.25 -3.64
CA GLY A 172 15.41 -2.43 -2.66
C GLY A 172 14.54 -1.32 -2.05
N ILE A 173 15.17 -0.37 -1.38
CA ILE A 173 14.51 0.74 -0.66
C ILE A 173 14.91 2.13 -1.19
N GLU A 174 15.85 2.18 -2.12
CA GLU A 174 16.50 3.40 -2.59
C GLU A 174 15.49 4.36 -3.25
N MET A 175 14.54 3.82 -4.02
CA MET A 175 13.53 4.64 -4.69
C MET A 175 12.52 5.22 -3.69
N SER A 176 12.20 4.48 -2.64
CA SER A 176 11.40 5.00 -1.51
C SER A 176 12.13 6.15 -0.80
N LEU A 177 13.41 6.01 -0.51
CA LEU A 177 14.23 7.08 0.11
C LEU A 177 14.35 8.30 -0.80
N LEU A 178 14.52 8.10 -2.11
CA LEU A 178 14.51 9.19 -3.09
C LEU A 178 13.16 9.91 -3.15
N ALA A 179 12.05 9.16 -3.04
CA ALA A 179 10.73 9.76 -2.98
C ALA A 179 10.55 10.64 -1.74
N ILE A 180 11.04 10.19 -0.58
CA ILE A 180 11.04 10.95 0.67
C ILE A 180 11.86 12.24 0.51
N PHE A 181 13.07 12.14 -0.02
CA PHE A 181 13.91 13.31 -0.30
C PHE A 181 13.22 14.31 -1.24
N ARG A 182 12.40 13.83 -2.16
CA ARG A 182 11.56 14.65 -3.06
C ARG A 182 10.25 15.13 -2.46
N GLY A 183 10.01 14.88 -1.17
CA GLY A 183 8.88 15.40 -0.40
C GLY A 183 7.67 14.48 -0.31
N ALA A 184 7.80 13.19 -0.61
CA ALA A 184 6.74 12.22 -0.33
C ALA A 184 6.50 12.12 1.18
N GLN A 185 5.23 12.12 1.58
CA GLN A 185 4.80 12.02 2.98
C GLN A 185 4.23 10.64 3.33
N ILE A 186 3.93 9.83 2.29
CA ILE A 186 3.39 8.49 2.43
C ILE A 186 4.22 7.57 1.56
N ILE A 187 4.76 6.52 2.16
CA ILE A 187 5.51 5.47 1.46
C ILE A 187 4.79 4.13 1.68
N GLU A 188 4.45 3.47 0.59
CA GLU A 188 3.95 2.10 0.60
C GLU A 188 4.98 1.20 -0.06
N LYS A 189 5.38 0.14 0.62
CA LYS A 189 6.35 -0.85 0.15
C LYS A 189 5.84 -2.24 0.44
N HIS A 190 5.90 -3.14 -0.56
CA HIS A 190 5.60 -4.56 -0.33
C HIS A 190 6.50 -5.12 0.78
N PHE A 191 5.94 -6.01 1.59
CA PHE A 191 6.57 -6.56 2.78
C PHE A 191 6.50 -8.10 2.78
N THR A 192 7.61 -8.76 3.09
CA THR A 192 7.69 -10.22 3.13
C THR A 192 8.67 -10.70 4.20
N LEU A 193 8.49 -11.92 4.66
CA LEU A 193 9.48 -12.61 5.50
C LEU A 193 10.50 -13.40 4.67
N ASP A 194 10.18 -13.72 3.42
CA ASP A 194 11.02 -14.54 2.55
C ASP A 194 10.95 -14.06 1.09
N LYS A 195 12.00 -13.40 0.62
CA LYS A 195 12.12 -12.91 -0.77
C LYS A 195 12.35 -14.05 -1.78
N SER A 196 12.79 -15.22 -1.34
CA SER A 196 13.04 -16.37 -2.20
C SER A 196 11.77 -17.14 -2.57
N ASN A 197 10.67 -16.85 -1.88
CA ASN A 197 9.38 -17.49 -2.16
C ASN A 197 8.85 -17.09 -3.53
N ILE A 198 8.46 -18.09 -4.33
CA ILE A 198 7.96 -17.90 -5.70
C ILE A 198 6.45 -18.06 -5.84
N THR A 199 5.74 -18.37 -4.76
CA THR A 199 4.28 -18.57 -4.77
C THR A 199 3.54 -17.31 -5.24
N ILE A 200 3.99 -16.15 -4.74
CA ILE A 200 3.52 -14.84 -5.14
C ILE A 200 4.71 -14.06 -5.71
N ARG A 201 4.57 -13.54 -6.93
CA ARG A 201 5.63 -12.76 -7.61
C ARG A 201 6.12 -11.56 -6.81
N ASP A 202 5.26 -11.01 -5.94
CA ASP A 202 5.53 -9.78 -5.20
C ASP A 202 6.60 -9.97 -4.10
N HIS A 203 6.95 -11.21 -3.73
CA HIS A 203 8.02 -11.49 -2.78
C HIS A 203 9.37 -10.90 -3.21
N SER A 204 9.71 -11.03 -4.50
CA SER A 204 11.01 -10.61 -5.02
C SER A 204 11.27 -9.10 -4.92
N LEU A 205 10.21 -8.28 -5.00
CA LEU A 205 10.29 -6.81 -4.90
C LEU A 205 9.99 -6.28 -3.49
N SER A 206 9.56 -7.17 -2.59
CA SER A 206 9.19 -6.81 -1.23
C SER A 206 10.41 -6.49 -0.37
N ALA A 207 10.24 -5.62 0.61
CA ALA A 207 11.22 -5.43 1.67
C ALA A 207 11.09 -6.51 2.74
N THR A 208 12.22 -7.02 3.22
CA THR A 208 12.29 -7.83 4.44
C THR A 208 12.05 -6.94 5.68
N PRO A 209 11.82 -7.51 6.89
CA PRO A 209 11.73 -6.72 8.12
C PRO A 209 12.94 -5.82 8.36
N GLU A 210 14.14 -6.28 8.02
CA GLU A 210 15.36 -5.47 8.15
C GLU A 210 15.40 -4.32 7.13
N GLU A 211 15.16 -4.61 5.86
CA GLU A 211 15.11 -3.59 4.81
C GLU A 211 14.03 -2.53 5.11
N PHE A 212 12.85 -2.97 5.57
CA PHE A 212 11.76 -2.05 5.91
C PHE A 212 12.11 -1.18 7.14
N ARG A 213 12.76 -1.75 8.15
CA ARG A 213 13.27 -0.98 9.31
C ARG A 213 14.28 0.07 8.88
N ASN A 214 15.20 -0.29 7.99
CA ASN A 214 16.17 0.65 7.44
C ASN A 214 15.49 1.77 6.66
N LEU A 215 14.49 1.44 5.84
CA LEU A 215 13.66 2.42 5.14
C LEU A 215 12.99 3.40 6.11
N VAL A 216 12.35 2.90 7.15
CA VAL A 216 11.65 3.74 8.15
C VAL A 216 12.63 4.66 8.89
N ASN A 217 13.74 4.11 9.38
CA ASN A 217 14.72 4.88 10.16
C ASN A 217 15.36 5.98 9.31
N LEU A 218 15.90 5.63 8.15
CA LEU A 218 16.52 6.58 7.22
C LEU A 218 15.50 7.59 6.70
N GLY A 219 14.28 7.14 6.39
CA GLY A 219 13.22 8.00 5.89
C GLY A 219 12.80 9.06 6.91
N ARG A 220 12.63 8.69 8.18
CA ARG A 220 12.33 9.65 9.26
C ARG A 220 13.47 10.60 9.54
N ASP A 221 14.71 10.15 9.39
CA ASP A 221 15.89 11.02 9.53
C ASP A 221 16.02 12.03 8.38
N ILE A 222 15.73 11.61 7.15
CA ILE A 222 15.66 12.51 5.99
C ILE A 222 14.56 13.56 6.20
N GLU A 223 13.36 13.13 6.63
CA GLU A 223 12.24 14.05 6.90
C GLU A 223 12.62 15.13 7.92
N LYS A 224 13.24 14.72 9.05
CA LYS A 224 13.72 15.67 10.07
C LYS A 224 14.70 16.70 9.50
N LYS A 225 15.64 16.27 8.65
CA LYS A 225 16.62 17.15 8.03
C LYS A 225 15.98 18.12 7.03
N ILE A 226 15.03 17.65 6.23
CA ILE A 226 14.26 18.51 5.32
C ILE A 226 13.48 19.56 6.10
N ILE A 227 12.82 19.19 7.22
CA ILE A 227 12.09 20.14 8.07
C ILE A 227 13.03 21.14 8.71
N ALA A 228 14.24 20.73 9.09
CA ALA A 228 15.26 21.60 9.67
C ALA A 228 15.96 22.51 8.62
N GLY A 229 15.68 22.34 7.34
CA GLY A 229 16.29 23.14 6.26
C GLY A 229 17.75 22.77 5.95
N ILE A 230 18.14 21.54 6.27
CA ILE A 230 19.49 20.99 6.02
C ILE A 230 19.52 20.25 4.70
#